data_de2a5f083c12dd16c81848ef5caaa697
#
_entry.id   de2a5f083c12dd16c81848ef5caaa697
#
_cell.length_a   1.000
_cell.length_b   1.000
_cell.length_c   1.000
_cell.angle_alpha   90.00
_cell.angle_beta   90.00
_cell.angle_gamma   90.00
#
_symmetry.space_group_name_H-M   'P 1'
#
loop_
_entity.id
_entity.type
_entity.pdbx_description
1 polymer ?
#
loop_
_entity_poly.entity_id
_entity_poly.type
_entity_poly.pdbx_seq_one_letter_code
_entity_poly.pdbx_strand_id
1 'polypeptide(L)'
;MNIAVYSDKFSGTLSASEVIEIVKETFQNNSIKASYFPVTDGGEDSSTIFKEHGIEVQETINVKDLVGIEKQIELLNISGDIFVESSLLIGINNTNVDTTDLNTACLSEIIEFSDVIGLGGSRTNDGGFGLLSKMGLDFFAGKEIIDPKPCNFEKITSVEINDKFEKLNKKILVDTFIPLVGKRSAIEVFGPQKGLDKESINNISLNIERITDLISSNFKEKPDATKKGTGAAGGLAFALSEILGCNLVSGAEYFFDKSGLESKINSFDVSILCEGKFDKSSLEGKVMGQILNKNKGISYFLGGVYDYEDREIFKDIFECGEAGLVEPKKELISATKKLVNQITI
;
A
#
# COMPACT_ATOMS: atom_id res chain seq x y z
N MET A 1 -1.01 34.69 3.12
CA MET A 1 -1.18 33.34 3.68
C MET A 1 -0.99 32.33 2.55
N ASN A 2 0.05 31.53 2.64
CA ASN A 2 0.35 30.48 1.67
C ASN A 2 -0.29 29.18 2.16
N ILE A 3 -1.13 28.55 1.33
CA ILE A 3 -1.87 27.34 1.67
C ILE A 3 -1.35 26.17 0.84
N ALA A 4 -1.12 25.04 1.49
CA ALA A 4 -0.88 23.75 0.83
C ALA A 4 -2.01 22.76 1.14
N VAL A 5 -2.39 21.99 0.15
CA VAL A 5 -3.31 20.84 0.28
C VAL A 5 -2.52 19.58 -0.06
N TYR A 6 -2.44 18.67 0.89
CA TYR A 6 -1.82 17.35 0.73
C TYR A 6 -2.91 16.30 0.77
N SER A 7 -2.95 15.41 -0.18
CA SER A 7 -3.94 14.35 -0.20
C SER A 7 -3.32 12.98 -0.43
N ASP A 8 -3.59 12.07 0.48
CA ASP A 8 -3.56 10.63 0.21
C ASP A 8 -4.91 10.18 -0.36
N LYS A 9 -5.00 8.94 -0.84
CA LYS A 9 -6.25 8.36 -1.33
C LYS A 9 -7.29 8.18 -0.21
N PHE A 10 -8.55 8.29 -0.56
CA PHE A 10 -9.66 7.86 0.29
C PHE A 10 -10.01 6.43 -0.10
N SER A 11 -9.35 5.47 0.54
CA SER A 11 -9.41 4.04 0.20
C SER A 11 -10.82 3.55 -0.12
N GLY A 12 -10.99 2.95 -1.29
CA GLY A 12 -12.27 2.43 -1.77
C GLY A 12 -13.25 3.46 -2.35
N THR A 13 -12.89 4.77 -2.36
CA THR A 13 -13.81 5.83 -2.85
C THR A 13 -13.17 6.81 -3.84
N LEU A 14 -12.10 7.52 -3.46
CA LEU A 14 -11.45 8.54 -4.28
C LEU A 14 -9.93 8.35 -4.26
N SER A 15 -9.28 8.50 -5.42
CA SER A 15 -7.82 8.61 -5.50
C SER A 15 -7.34 9.94 -4.92
N ALA A 16 -6.05 10.05 -4.59
CA ALA A 16 -5.45 11.29 -4.11
C ALA A 16 -5.65 12.45 -5.09
N SER A 17 -5.48 12.19 -6.38
CA SER A 17 -5.66 13.18 -7.45
C SER A 17 -7.12 13.62 -7.59
N GLU A 18 -8.10 12.73 -7.47
CA GLU A 18 -9.52 13.10 -7.47
C GLU A 18 -9.88 13.98 -6.27
N VAL A 19 -9.36 13.68 -5.07
CA VAL A 19 -9.53 14.54 -3.88
C VAL A 19 -8.95 15.93 -4.14
N ILE A 20 -7.73 16.00 -4.67
CA ILE A 20 -7.07 17.28 -5.02
C ILE A 20 -7.92 18.08 -6.00
N GLU A 21 -8.43 17.50 -7.08
CA GLU A 21 -9.25 18.23 -8.06
C GLU A 21 -10.55 18.76 -7.45
N ILE A 22 -11.24 17.99 -6.60
CA ILE A 22 -12.46 18.42 -5.92
C ILE A 22 -12.18 19.62 -5.00
N VAL A 23 -11.11 19.55 -4.21
CA VAL A 23 -10.72 20.62 -3.29
C VAL A 23 -10.31 21.87 -4.08
N LYS A 24 -9.53 21.71 -5.14
CA LYS A 24 -9.06 22.75 -6.03
C LYS A 24 -10.22 23.50 -6.69
N GLU A 25 -11.17 22.80 -7.29
CA GLU A 25 -12.37 23.41 -7.87
C GLU A 25 -13.16 24.21 -6.83
N THR A 26 -13.34 23.63 -5.61
CA THR A 26 -14.06 24.29 -4.53
C THR A 26 -13.33 25.58 -4.08
N PHE A 27 -12.01 25.54 -3.97
CA PHE A 27 -11.18 26.70 -3.61
C PHE A 27 -11.22 27.80 -4.67
N GLN A 28 -11.09 27.41 -5.95
CA GLN A 28 -11.15 28.37 -7.07
C GLN A 28 -12.50 29.10 -7.11
N ASN A 29 -13.62 28.37 -6.90
CA ASN A 29 -14.96 28.95 -6.85
C ASN A 29 -15.13 29.95 -5.67
N ASN A 30 -14.25 29.91 -4.68
CA ASN A 30 -14.22 30.81 -3.53
C ASN A 30 -13.02 31.77 -3.54
N SER A 31 -12.32 31.89 -4.67
CA SER A 31 -11.16 32.79 -4.87
C SER A 31 -9.97 32.51 -3.94
N ILE A 32 -9.83 31.25 -3.46
CA ILE A 32 -8.71 30.82 -2.63
C ILE A 32 -7.60 30.27 -3.52
N LYS A 33 -6.38 30.74 -3.29
CA LYS A 33 -5.17 30.21 -3.94
C LYS A 33 -4.46 29.25 -3.00
N ALA A 34 -4.12 28.06 -3.49
CA ALA A 34 -3.35 27.07 -2.76
C ALA A 34 -2.41 26.30 -3.71
N SER A 35 -1.42 25.65 -3.13
CA SER A 35 -0.60 24.65 -3.79
C SER A 35 -1.15 23.26 -3.47
N TYR A 36 -1.11 22.34 -4.42
CA TYR A 36 -1.76 21.04 -4.34
C TYR A 36 -0.74 19.93 -4.54
N PHE A 37 -0.71 18.97 -3.64
CA PHE A 37 0.26 17.88 -3.61
C PHE A 37 -0.44 16.56 -3.34
N PRO A 38 -0.76 15.75 -4.36
CA PRO A 38 -1.09 14.37 -4.12
C PRO A 38 0.14 13.67 -3.54
N VAL A 39 -0.06 12.82 -2.55
CA VAL A 39 1.01 12.12 -1.84
C VAL A 39 0.70 10.63 -1.74
N THR A 40 1.73 9.83 -1.50
CA THR A 40 1.61 8.38 -1.40
C THR A 40 2.59 7.82 -0.37
N ASP A 41 2.27 6.68 0.17
CA ASP A 41 3.16 5.85 0.99
C ASP A 41 3.76 4.65 0.22
N GLY A 42 3.79 4.74 -1.11
CA GLY A 42 4.43 3.74 -1.97
C GLY A 42 3.52 2.57 -2.36
N GLY A 43 2.25 2.59 -1.95
CA GLY A 43 1.27 1.57 -2.29
C GLY A 43 0.50 1.84 -3.58
N GLU A 44 -0.81 1.58 -3.56
CA GLU A 44 -1.73 1.79 -4.67
C GLU A 44 -1.75 3.27 -5.12
N ASP A 45 -1.85 3.51 -6.43
CA ASP A 45 -1.78 4.82 -7.11
C ASP A 45 -0.40 5.50 -7.11
N SER A 46 0.63 4.89 -6.52
CA SER A 46 1.97 5.49 -6.40
C SER A 46 2.56 5.86 -7.75
N SER A 47 2.39 5.01 -8.77
CA SER A 47 2.90 5.29 -10.12
C SER A 47 2.31 6.57 -10.70
N THR A 48 1.01 6.82 -10.51
CA THR A 48 0.34 8.03 -10.95
C THR A 48 0.86 9.25 -10.18
N ILE A 49 0.96 9.13 -8.85
CA ILE A 49 1.42 10.23 -7.99
C ILE A 49 2.87 10.60 -8.28
N PHE A 50 3.77 9.63 -8.46
CA PHE A 50 5.15 9.91 -8.86
C PHE A 50 5.23 10.68 -10.19
N LYS A 51 4.41 10.31 -11.19
CA LYS A 51 4.33 11.03 -12.47
C LYS A 51 3.84 12.48 -12.28
N GLU A 52 2.87 12.72 -11.41
CA GLU A 52 2.40 14.07 -11.08
C GLU A 52 3.48 14.92 -10.40
N HIS A 53 4.44 14.30 -9.72
CA HIS A 53 5.66 14.95 -9.19
C HIS A 53 6.80 15.04 -10.21
N GLY A 54 6.55 14.72 -11.49
CA GLY A 54 7.52 14.89 -12.57
C GLY A 54 8.47 13.72 -12.78
N ILE A 55 8.18 12.56 -12.19
CA ILE A 55 8.94 11.32 -12.45
C ILE A 55 8.55 10.76 -13.82
N GLU A 56 9.54 10.42 -14.61
CA GLU A 56 9.35 9.97 -15.98
C GLU A 56 9.17 8.44 -16.08
N VAL A 57 8.39 8.03 -17.08
CA VAL A 57 8.27 6.63 -17.49
C VAL A 57 9.54 6.23 -18.21
N GLN A 58 10.25 5.23 -17.69
CA GLN A 58 11.43 4.66 -18.32
C GLN A 58 11.05 3.75 -19.50
N GLU A 59 10.10 2.87 -19.27
CA GLU A 59 9.69 1.83 -20.20
C GLU A 59 8.27 1.35 -19.87
N THR A 60 7.59 0.75 -20.84
CA THR A 60 6.32 0.06 -20.67
C THR A 60 6.49 -1.40 -21.06
N ILE A 61 6.12 -2.32 -20.19
CA ILE A 61 6.20 -3.76 -20.42
C ILE A 61 4.81 -4.39 -20.46
N ASN A 62 4.67 -5.49 -21.20
CA ASN A 62 3.45 -6.31 -21.22
C ASN A 62 3.66 -7.51 -20.31
N VAL A 63 2.79 -7.68 -19.34
CA VAL A 63 2.83 -8.75 -18.34
C VAL A 63 1.42 -9.26 -18.07
N LYS A 64 1.27 -10.43 -17.43
CA LYS A 64 -0.02 -10.97 -17.05
C LYS A 64 -0.32 -10.66 -15.58
N ASP A 65 -1.55 -10.25 -15.31
CA ASP A 65 -2.03 -10.06 -13.95
C ASP A 65 -2.34 -11.41 -13.24
N LEU A 66 -2.82 -11.32 -12.02
CA LEU A 66 -3.10 -12.49 -11.16
C LEU A 66 -4.17 -13.46 -11.70
N VAL A 67 -4.95 -13.08 -12.72
CA VAL A 67 -5.92 -13.93 -13.41
C VAL A 67 -5.52 -14.23 -14.86
N GLY A 68 -4.31 -13.83 -15.27
CA GLY A 68 -3.75 -14.12 -16.58
C GLY A 68 -4.14 -13.15 -17.68
N ILE A 69 -4.73 -12.01 -17.34
CA ILE A 69 -5.07 -10.94 -18.29
C ILE A 69 -3.83 -10.11 -18.58
N GLU A 70 -3.54 -9.87 -19.88
CA GLU A 70 -2.43 -9.01 -20.29
C GLU A 70 -2.67 -7.56 -19.84
N LYS A 71 -1.66 -6.97 -19.23
CA LYS A 71 -1.60 -5.60 -18.73
C LYS A 71 -0.36 -4.92 -19.26
N GLN A 72 -0.47 -3.63 -19.55
CA GLN A 72 0.66 -2.76 -19.78
C GLN A 72 1.05 -2.09 -18.45
N ILE A 73 2.28 -2.29 -18.02
CA ILE A 73 2.82 -1.74 -16.78
C ILE A 73 3.93 -0.76 -17.11
N GLU A 74 3.80 0.46 -16.58
CA GLU A 74 4.83 1.48 -16.70
C GLU A 74 5.88 1.29 -15.60
N LEU A 75 7.14 1.26 -15.99
CA LEU A 75 8.30 1.28 -15.11
C LEU A 75 8.78 2.73 -15.00
N LEU A 76 8.87 3.25 -13.78
CA LEU A 76 9.27 4.64 -13.54
C LEU A 76 10.75 4.72 -13.16
N ASN A 77 11.48 5.69 -13.74
CA ASN A 77 12.85 5.97 -13.35
C ASN A 77 12.87 7.00 -12.21
N ILE A 78 13.11 6.53 -11.00
CA ILE A 78 13.17 7.39 -9.82
C ILE A 78 14.64 7.56 -9.39
N SER A 79 15.30 8.59 -9.90
CA SER A 79 16.71 8.89 -9.60
C SER A 79 17.67 7.74 -9.91
N GLY A 80 17.41 6.98 -10.96
CA GLY A 80 18.22 5.85 -11.41
C GLY A 80 17.73 4.48 -10.92
N ASP A 81 16.84 4.41 -9.92
CA ASP A 81 16.16 3.18 -9.51
C ASP A 81 14.89 2.98 -10.35
N ILE A 82 14.64 1.78 -10.85
CA ILE A 82 13.39 1.45 -11.55
C ILE A 82 12.31 1.02 -10.56
N PHE A 83 11.27 1.84 -10.48
CA PHE A 83 10.12 1.59 -9.60
C PHE A 83 8.98 0.93 -10.35
N VAL A 84 8.32 -0.02 -9.67
CA VAL A 84 7.07 -0.64 -10.12
C VAL A 84 6.07 -0.76 -8.95
N GLU A 85 4.80 -0.60 -9.26
CA GLU A 85 3.70 -0.75 -8.33
C GLU A 85 3.07 -2.13 -8.46
N SER A 86 3.14 -2.95 -7.39
CA SER A 86 2.60 -4.32 -7.41
C SER A 86 1.08 -4.38 -7.54
N SER A 87 0.36 -3.37 -7.05
CA SER A 87 -1.11 -3.32 -7.10
C SER A 87 -1.68 -3.29 -8.52
N LEU A 88 -0.90 -2.86 -9.51
CA LEU A 88 -1.28 -2.92 -10.91
C LEU A 88 -1.55 -4.36 -11.39
N LEU A 89 -0.87 -5.34 -10.80
CA LEU A 89 -1.03 -6.77 -11.12
C LEU A 89 -1.89 -7.53 -10.13
N ILE A 90 -1.74 -7.25 -8.82
CA ILE A 90 -2.39 -8.00 -7.73
C ILE A 90 -3.43 -7.17 -6.97
N GLY A 91 -3.84 -6.02 -7.49
CA GLY A 91 -4.72 -5.07 -6.81
C GLY A 91 -6.09 -5.63 -6.46
N ILE A 92 -6.69 -5.06 -5.41
CA ILE A 92 -7.95 -5.54 -4.82
C ILE A 92 -9.13 -5.50 -5.82
N ASN A 93 -9.11 -4.57 -6.76
CA ASN A 93 -10.16 -4.37 -7.76
C ASN A 93 -9.91 -5.08 -9.09
N ASN A 94 -8.82 -5.84 -9.23
CA ASN A 94 -8.42 -6.44 -10.50
C ASN A 94 -9.29 -7.64 -10.90
N THR A 95 -10.02 -8.25 -9.96
CA THR A 95 -10.84 -9.45 -10.23
C THR A 95 -11.91 -9.66 -9.18
N ASN A 96 -12.98 -10.38 -9.59
CA ASN A 96 -14.03 -10.91 -8.72
C ASN A 96 -13.80 -12.39 -8.34
N VAL A 97 -12.66 -12.98 -8.75
CA VAL A 97 -12.30 -14.35 -8.38
C VAL A 97 -12.12 -14.45 -6.86
N ASP A 98 -12.49 -15.58 -6.28
CA ASP A 98 -12.32 -15.85 -4.86
C ASP A 98 -10.84 -15.67 -4.46
N THR A 99 -10.58 -14.92 -3.41
CA THR A 99 -9.23 -14.62 -2.97
C THR A 99 -8.46 -15.87 -2.51
N THR A 100 -9.15 -16.96 -2.20
CA THR A 100 -8.51 -18.25 -1.87
C THR A 100 -7.94 -18.96 -3.11
N ASP A 101 -8.38 -18.61 -4.31
CA ASP A 101 -7.87 -19.12 -5.59
C ASP A 101 -6.76 -18.28 -6.20
N LEU A 102 -6.36 -17.18 -5.53
CA LEU A 102 -5.38 -16.23 -6.02
C LEU A 102 -4.04 -16.37 -5.31
N ASN A 103 -2.96 -16.09 -6.03
CA ASN A 103 -1.61 -16.00 -5.47
C ASN A 103 -0.77 -14.92 -6.18
N THR A 104 0.44 -14.71 -5.69
CA THR A 104 1.36 -13.66 -6.12
C THR A 104 2.31 -14.08 -7.25
N ALA A 105 2.10 -15.23 -7.91
CA ALA A 105 3.03 -15.80 -8.91
C ALA A 105 3.30 -14.85 -10.10
N CYS A 106 2.30 -14.08 -10.54
CA CYS A 106 2.43 -13.13 -11.65
C CYS A 106 3.49 -12.05 -11.41
N LEU A 107 3.81 -11.73 -10.17
CA LEU A 107 4.83 -10.72 -9.84
C LEU A 107 6.25 -11.11 -10.26
N SER A 108 6.50 -12.41 -10.51
CA SER A 108 7.80 -12.85 -11.05
C SER A 108 8.14 -12.16 -12.38
N GLU A 109 7.13 -11.77 -13.17
CA GLU A 109 7.33 -11.11 -14.47
C GLU A 109 7.86 -9.67 -14.35
N ILE A 110 7.65 -9.00 -13.21
CA ILE A 110 8.12 -7.61 -13.00
C ILE A 110 9.37 -7.51 -12.13
N ILE A 111 9.70 -8.57 -11.41
CA ILE A 111 10.84 -8.56 -10.47
C ILE A 111 12.16 -8.28 -11.18
N GLU A 112 12.39 -8.86 -12.35
CA GLU A 112 13.64 -8.70 -13.08
C GLU A 112 13.87 -7.25 -13.55
N PHE A 113 12.80 -6.52 -13.81
CA PHE A 113 12.86 -5.16 -14.36
C PHE A 113 12.89 -4.06 -13.30
N SER A 114 12.71 -4.38 -12.02
CA SER A 114 12.54 -3.38 -10.96
C SER A 114 13.67 -3.39 -9.95
N ASP A 115 14.04 -2.23 -9.42
CA ASP A 115 14.93 -2.04 -8.27
C ASP A 115 14.12 -1.76 -7.00
N VAL A 116 12.95 -1.13 -7.17
CA VAL A 116 12.04 -0.72 -6.10
C VAL A 116 10.64 -1.21 -6.41
N ILE A 117 10.02 -1.91 -5.47
CA ILE A 117 8.66 -2.44 -5.61
C ILE A 117 7.77 -1.81 -4.55
N GLY A 118 6.72 -1.11 -4.98
CA GLY A 118 5.69 -0.57 -4.09
C GLY A 118 4.67 -1.64 -3.72
N LEU A 119 4.45 -1.85 -2.43
CA LEU A 119 3.47 -2.82 -1.91
C LEU A 119 2.26 -2.10 -1.32
N GLY A 120 1.07 -2.52 -1.72
CA GLY A 120 -0.19 -2.03 -1.17
C GLY A 120 -1.39 -2.53 -1.98
N GLY A 121 -2.58 -2.44 -1.40
CA GLY A 121 -3.83 -2.67 -2.12
C GLY A 121 -4.02 -4.07 -2.73
N SER A 122 -3.34 -5.12 -2.24
CA SER A 122 -3.39 -6.46 -2.84
C SER A 122 -4.69 -7.21 -2.57
N ARG A 123 -5.14 -8.02 -3.54
CA ARG A 123 -6.23 -9.00 -3.38
C ARG A 123 -5.77 -10.32 -2.78
N THR A 124 -4.46 -10.65 -2.85
CA THR A 124 -3.92 -11.94 -2.43
C THR A 124 -3.76 -12.06 -0.91
N ASN A 125 -3.85 -13.29 -0.41
CA ASN A 125 -3.61 -13.68 0.99
C ASN A 125 -2.75 -14.94 1.06
N ASP A 126 -1.78 -15.05 0.16
CA ASP A 126 -0.99 -16.25 -0.06
C ASP A 126 0.38 -16.25 0.66
N GLY A 127 0.66 -15.25 1.52
CA GLY A 127 1.95 -15.16 2.18
C GLY A 127 3.13 -14.84 1.25
N GLY A 128 2.84 -14.50 -0.02
CA GLY A 128 3.85 -14.35 -1.07
C GLY A 128 4.35 -15.70 -1.63
N PHE A 129 3.70 -16.82 -1.25
CA PHE A 129 4.18 -18.15 -1.62
C PHE A 129 4.05 -18.42 -3.13
N GLY A 130 3.07 -17.81 -3.80
CA GLY A 130 2.97 -17.86 -5.26
C GLY A 130 4.21 -17.29 -5.95
N LEU A 131 4.69 -16.14 -5.49
CA LEU A 131 5.95 -15.56 -5.97
C LEU A 131 7.13 -16.50 -5.66
N LEU A 132 7.24 -17.00 -4.43
CA LEU A 132 8.32 -17.91 -4.04
C LEU A 132 8.34 -19.17 -4.92
N SER A 133 7.18 -19.67 -5.35
CA SER A 133 7.13 -20.83 -6.26
C SER A 133 7.75 -20.58 -7.63
N LYS A 134 7.80 -19.31 -8.07
CA LYS A 134 8.48 -18.90 -9.30
C LYS A 134 9.96 -18.58 -9.08
N MET A 135 10.31 -18.24 -7.83
CA MET A 135 11.65 -17.82 -7.42
C MET A 135 12.47 -18.97 -6.80
N GLY A 136 12.07 -20.22 -7.02
CA GLY A 136 12.87 -21.38 -6.66
C GLY A 136 12.49 -22.12 -5.38
N LEU A 137 11.26 -21.98 -4.87
CA LEU A 137 10.71 -22.82 -3.81
C LEU A 137 9.61 -23.74 -4.37
N ASP A 138 9.81 -25.05 -4.31
CA ASP A 138 8.82 -26.03 -4.71
C ASP A 138 7.95 -26.43 -3.51
N PHE A 139 6.63 -26.33 -3.65
CA PHE A 139 5.64 -26.68 -2.64
C PHE A 139 5.03 -28.04 -2.98
N PHE A 140 5.10 -29.01 -2.08
CA PHE A 140 4.70 -30.38 -2.32
C PHE A 140 3.44 -30.79 -1.55
N ALA A 141 2.55 -31.52 -2.24
CA ALA A 141 1.50 -32.33 -1.64
C ALA A 141 1.91 -33.81 -1.78
N GLY A 142 2.53 -34.37 -0.77
CA GLY A 142 3.18 -35.69 -0.86
C GLY A 142 4.38 -35.65 -1.81
N LYS A 143 4.22 -36.18 -3.05
CA LYS A 143 5.28 -36.17 -4.08
C LYS A 143 4.99 -35.22 -5.24
N GLU A 144 3.84 -34.60 -5.27
CA GLU A 144 3.40 -33.74 -6.37
C GLU A 144 3.66 -32.26 -6.02
N ILE A 145 4.24 -31.51 -6.96
CA ILE A 145 4.36 -30.06 -6.84
C ILE A 145 2.96 -29.44 -7.06
N ILE A 146 2.54 -28.58 -6.14
CA ILE A 146 1.25 -27.90 -6.22
C ILE A 146 1.43 -26.38 -6.19
N ASP A 147 0.45 -25.68 -6.77
CA ASP A 147 0.37 -24.22 -6.73
C ASP A 147 -0.01 -23.77 -5.30
N PRO A 148 0.82 -22.95 -4.63
CA PRO A 148 0.59 -22.53 -3.25
C PRO A 148 -0.45 -21.41 -3.15
N LYS A 149 -1.69 -21.72 -3.51
CA LYS A 149 -2.87 -20.87 -3.28
C LYS A 149 -3.47 -21.17 -1.91
N PRO A 150 -4.16 -20.23 -1.26
CA PRO A 150 -4.83 -20.47 0.02
C PRO A 150 -5.73 -21.72 0.02
N CYS A 151 -6.49 -21.99 -1.05
CA CYS A 151 -7.32 -23.20 -1.18
C CYS A 151 -6.54 -24.52 -1.23
N ASN A 152 -5.23 -24.48 -1.41
CA ASN A 152 -4.35 -25.66 -1.46
C ASN A 152 -3.46 -25.77 -0.20
N PHE A 153 -3.47 -24.81 0.69
CA PHE A 153 -2.53 -24.77 1.82
C PHE A 153 -2.55 -26.02 2.69
N GLU A 154 -3.71 -26.56 2.99
CA GLU A 154 -3.85 -27.79 3.80
C GLU A 154 -3.14 -29.00 3.18
N LYS A 155 -3.02 -29.04 1.86
CA LYS A 155 -2.38 -30.13 1.11
C LYS A 155 -0.85 -30.05 1.14
N ILE A 156 -0.26 -28.90 1.43
CA ILE A 156 1.19 -28.70 1.43
C ILE A 156 1.81 -29.48 2.58
N THR A 157 2.70 -30.42 2.27
CA THR A 157 3.36 -31.28 3.24
C THR A 157 4.84 -30.98 3.42
N SER A 158 5.50 -30.42 2.40
CA SER A 158 6.91 -29.98 2.45
C SER A 158 7.18 -28.86 1.47
N VAL A 159 8.27 -28.14 1.71
CA VAL A 159 8.80 -27.11 0.81
C VAL A 159 10.28 -27.38 0.61
N GLU A 160 10.75 -27.32 -0.62
CA GLU A 160 12.15 -27.54 -0.99
C GLU A 160 12.69 -26.38 -1.82
N ILE A 161 13.98 -26.07 -1.65
CA ILE A 161 14.67 -25.08 -2.47
C ILE A 161 15.26 -25.77 -3.69
N ASN A 162 14.98 -25.26 -4.88
CA ASN A 162 15.53 -25.73 -6.14
C ASN A 162 16.64 -24.80 -6.69
N ASP A 163 17.28 -25.19 -7.80
CA ASP A 163 18.44 -24.50 -8.39
C ASP A 163 18.13 -23.09 -8.92
N LYS A 164 16.86 -22.66 -8.98
CA LYS A 164 16.46 -21.31 -9.40
C LYS A 164 16.47 -20.31 -8.27
N PHE A 165 16.63 -20.76 -7.03
CA PHE A 165 16.56 -19.89 -5.88
C PHE A 165 17.75 -18.93 -5.84
N GLU A 166 17.44 -17.63 -5.85
CA GLU A 166 18.44 -16.57 -5.74
C GLU A 166 17.93 -15.46 -4.81
N LYS A 167 18.84 -14.89 -4.04
CA LYS A 167 18.57 -13.70 -3.23
C LYS A 167 18.50 -12.47 -4.12
N LEU A 168 17.58 -11.58 -3.78
CA LEU A 168 17.38 -10.32 -4.47
C LEU A 168 18.00 -9.17 -3.66
N ASN A 169 18.45 -8.12 -4.35
CA ASN A 169 18.91 -6.88 -3.71
C ASN A 169 18.03 -5.71 -4.15
N LYS A 170 16.79 -5.69 -3.66
CA LYS A 170 15.77 -4.71 -4.05
C LYS A 170 15.21 -3.98 -2.83
N LYS A 171 14.62 -2.81 -3.04
CA LYS A 171 13.88 -2.05 -2.03
C LYS A 171 12.40 -2.37 -2.16
N ILE A 172 11.74 -2.60 -1.03
CA ILE A 172 10.31 -2.89 -0.96
C ILE A 172 9.65 -1.80 -0.12
N LEU A 173 8.79 -1.00 -0.77
CA LEU A 173 8.10 0.06 -0.08
C LEU A 173 6.86 -0.49 0.63
N VAL A 174 6.75 -0.22 1.91
CA VAL A 174 5.62 -0.66 2.75
C VAL A 174 5.06 0.51 3.56
N ASP A 175 3.76 0.47 3.81
CA ASP A 175 2.98 1.47 4.56
C ASP A 175 2.45 0.96 5.90
N THR A 176 2.71 -0.31 6.22
CA THR A 176 2.17 -0.96 7.41
C THR A 176 3.23 -1.61 8.26
N PHE A 177 3.00 -1.65 9.58
CA PHE A 177 3.83 -2.37 10.55
C PHE A 177 3.23 -3.72 10.97
N ILE A 178 2.14 -4.16 10.33
CA ILE A 178 1.48 -5.43 10.64
C ILE A 178 2.39 -6.60 10.22
N PRO A 179 2.63 -7.59 11.11
CA PRO A 179 3.37 -8.80 10.77
C PRO A 179 2.51 -9.79 9.96
N LEU A 180 3.15 -10.76 9.32
CA LEU A 180 2.45 -11.83 8.62
C LEU A 180 1.71 -12.76 9.58
N VAL A 181 2.36 -13.15 10.67
CA VAL A 181 1.82 -14.08 11.68
C VAL A 181 1.80 -13.44 13.08
N GLY A 182 1.05 -14.04 14.02
CA GLY A 182 0.92 -13.61 15.41
C GLY A 182 -0.46 -13.04 15.73
N LYS A 183 -0.63 -12.50 16.96
CA LYS A 183 -1.93 -12.09 17.51
C LYS A 183 -2.71 -11.02 16.72
N ARG A 184 -2.06 -10.31 15.84
CA ARG A 184 -2.64 -9.29 14.96
C ARG A 184 -1.99 -9.43 13.59
N SER A 185 -2.24 -10.58 12.97
CA SER A 185 -1.66 -10.93 11.68
C SER A 185 -2.30 -10.15 10.53
N ALA A 186 -1.58 -10.08 9.41
CA ALA A 186 -2.09 -9.42 8.21
C ALA A 186 -3.40 -10.04 7.70
N ILE A 187 -3.57 -11.36 7.84
CA ILE A 187 -4.78 -12.06 7.40
C ILE A 187 -5.97 -11.69 8.28
N GLU A 188 -5.76 -11.56 9.60
CA GLU A 188 -6.82 -11.11 10.53
C GLU A 188 -7.24 -9.66 10.26
N VAL A 189 -6.27 -8.78 10.01
CA VAL A 189 -6.52 -7.33 9.85
C VAL A 189 -7.11 -7.02 8.48
N PHE A 190 -6.53 -7.58 7.40
CA PHE A 190 -6.85 -7.20 6.02
C PHE A 190 -7.71 -8.23 5.27
N GLY A 191 -7.87 -9.45 5.80
CA GLY A 191 -8.66 -10.51 5.17
C GLY A 191 -10.13 -10.12 4.95
N PRO A 192 -10.83 -9.50 5.92
CA PRO A 192 -12.23 -9.11 5.74
C PRO A 192 -12.47 -8.18 4.54
N GLN A 193 -11.62 -7.17 4.33
CA GLN A 193 -11.75 -6.25 3.19
C GLN A 193 -11.47 -6.90 1.83
N LYS A 194 -10.81 -8.07 1.84
CA LYS A 194 -10.54 -8.89 0.65
C LYS A 194 -11.60 -9.97 0.42
N GLY A 195 -12.64 -10.01 1.25
CA GLY A 195 -13.78 -10.91 1.12
C GLY A 195 -13.64 -12.24 1.87
N LEU A 196 -12.64 -12.39 2.75
CA LEU A 196 -12.53 -13.59 3.60
C LEU A 196 -13.53 -13.54 4.75
N ASP A 197 -14.24 -14.64 4.97
CA ASP A 197 -15.02 -14.85 6.18
C ASP A 197 -14.13 -15.32 7.36
N LYS A 198 -14.72 -15.41 8.53
CA LYS A 198 -13.98 -15.74 9.75
C LYS A 198 -13.37 -17.14 9.74
N GLU A 199 -14.04 -18.10 9.10
CA GLU A 199 -13.55 -19.48 8.98
C GLU A 199 -12.33 -19.54 8.06
N SER A 200 -12.41 -18.90 6.89
CA SER A 200 -11.30 -18.75 5.95
C SER A 200 -10.10 -18.03 6.56
N ILE A 201 -10.34 -16.94 7.33
CA ILE A 201 -9.27 -16.22 8.04
C ILE A 201 -8.53 -17.15 9.00
N ASN A 202 -9.24 -17.90 9.83
CA ASN A 202 -8.63 -18.82 10.78
C ASN A 202 -7.84 -19.92 10.06
N ASN A 203 -8.42 -20.52 9.04
CA ASN A 203 -7.79 -21.59 8.26
C ASN A 203 -6.50 -21.09 7.57
N ILE A 204 -6.59 -19.98 6.85
CA ILE A 204 -5.43 -19.40 6.15
C ILE A 204 -4.35 -19.01 7.15
N SER A 205 -4.68 -18.37 8.27
CA SER A 205 -3.70 -17.95 9.27
C SER A 205 -2.91 -19.14 9.84
N LEU A 206 -3.61 -20.22 10.24
CA LEU A 206 -2.97 -21.44 10.74
C LEU A 206 -2.06 -22.10 9.70
N ASN A 207 -2.52 -22.14 8.46
CA ASN A 207 -1.72 -22.73 7.38
C ASN A 207 -0.52 -21.87 6.99
N ILE A 208 -0.63 -20.53 7.00
CA ILE A 208 0.52 -19.65 6.79
C ILE A 208 1.58 -19.87 7.87
N GLU A 209 1.21 -19.95 9.15
CA GLU A 209 2.17 -20.26 10.23
C GLU A 209 2.87 -21.60 9.97
N ARG A 210 2.12 -22.65 9.68
CA ARG A 210 2.67 -23.98 9.38
C ARG A 210 3.59 -23.97 8.13
N ILE A 211 3.18 -23.31 7.06
CA ILE A 211 3.97 -23.25 5.82
C ILE A 211 5.24 -22.42 6.03
N THR A 212 5.18 -21.31 6.79
CA THR A 212 6.37 -20.53 7.14
C THR A 212 7.37 -21.36 7.94
N ASP A 213 6.92 -22.26 8.81
CA ASP A 213 7.81 -23.22 9.51
C ASP A 213 8.46 -24.22 8.53
N LEU A 214 7.69 -24.74 7.57
CA LEU A 214 8.23 -25.61 6.52
C LEU A 214 9.30 -24.91 5.67
N ILE A 215 9.04 -23.65 5.29
CA ILE A 215 10.01 -22.83 4.56
C ILE A 215 11.25 -22.61 5.43
N SER A 216 11.06 -22.22 6.70
CA SER A 216 12.15 -21.91 7.63
C SER A 216 13.10 -23.07 7.85
N SER A 217 12.64 -24.30 7.72
CA SER A 217 13.49 -25.51 7.86
C SER A 217 14.57 -25.62 6.79
N ASN A 218 14.43 -24.90 5.68
CA ASN A 218 15.41 -24.87 4.58
C ASN A 218 16.52 -23.82 4.77
N PHE A 219 16.41 -22.96 5.78
CA PHE A 219 17.34 -21.84 5.98
C PHE A 219 18.12 -22.00 7.28
N LYS A 220 19.41 -21.65 7.25
CA LYS A 220 20.26 -21.63 8.48
C LYS A 220 19.80 -20.55 9.45
N GLU A 221 19.54 -19.36 8.92
CA GLU A 221 18.93 -18.25 9.67
C GLU A 221 17.43 -18.29 9.40
N LYS A 222 16.65 -18.50 10.45
CA LYS A 222 15.20 -18.65 10.32
C LYS A 222 14.56 -17.33 9.92
N PRO A 223 13.81 -17.29 8.80
CA PRO A 223 12.98 -16.16 8.44
C PRO A 223 11.99 -15.80 9.55
N ASP A 224 11.83 -14.52 9.82
CA ASP A 224 10.95 -14.02 10.89
C ASP A 224 9.64 -13.45 10.34
N ALA A 225 8.59 -14.25 10.34
CA ALA A 225 7.26 -13.85 9.92
C ALA A 225 6.53 -12.94 10.93
N THR A 226 7.10 -12.74 12.14
CA THR A 226 6.56 -11.84 13.17
C THR A 226 7.14 -10.43 13.08
N LYS A 227 8.12 -10.22 12.21
CA LYS A 227 8.76 -8.92 12.00
C LYS A 227 7.75 -7.90 11.46
N LYS A 228 7.85 -6.67 11.96
CA LYS A 228 6.99 -5.57 11.52
C LYS A 228 7.10 -5.34 10.01
N GLY A 229 5.94 -5.18 9.37
CA GLY A 229 5.83 -4.92 7.93
C GLY A 229 5.77 -6.17 7.05
N THR A 230 6.13 -7.37 7.57
CA THR A 230 6.12 -8.61 6.78
C THR A 230 4.73 -9.02 6.29
N GLY A 231 3.68 -8.50 6.90
CA GLY A 231 2.29 -8.75 6.48
C GLY A 231 1.80 -7.90 5.30
N ALA A 232 2.56 -6.90 4.85
CA ALA A 232 2.14 -6.05 3.75
C ALA A 232 1.83 -6.87 2.49
N ALA A 233 0.80 -6.42 1.74
CA ALA A 233 0.30 -7.08 0.53
C ALA A 233 -0.01 -8.57 0.73
N GLY A 234 -0.67 -8.93 1.86
CA GLY A 234 -1.08 -10.31 2.14
C GLY A 234 0.07 -11.27 2.43
N GLY A 235 1.19 -10.74 2.92
CA GLY A 235 2.42 -11.47 3.24
C GLY A 235 3.48 -11.46 2.14
N LEU A 236 3.23 -10.80 1.01
CA LEU A 236 4.23 -10.64 -0.04
C LEU A 236 5.53 -10.01 0.49
N ALA A 237 5.42 -9.06 1.44
CA ALA A 237 6.58 -8.46 2.08
C ALA A 237 7.45 -9.47 2.85
N PHE A 238 6.87 -10.49 3.48
CA PHE A 238 7.63 -11.59 4.09
C PHE A 238 8.44 -12.36 3.04
N ALA A 239 7.79 -12.77 1.95
CA ALA A 239 8.46 -13.50 0.88
C ALA A 239 9.64 -12.70 0.31
N LEU A 240 9.43 -11.41 0.04
CA LEU A 240 10.47 -10.54 -0.53
C LEU A 240 11.59 -10.23 0.48
N SER A 241 11.26 -9.89 1.73
CA SER A 241 12.28 -9.46 2.69
C SER A 241 12.99 -10.62 3.38
N GLU A 242 12.25 -11.53 3.99
CA GLU A 242 12.83 -12.56 4.84
C GLU A 242 13.35 -13.76 4.02
N ILE A 243 12.70 -14.09 2.90
CA ILE A 243 13.12 -15.21 2.06
C ILE A 243 14.04 -14.76 0.93
N LEU A 244 13.64 -13.76 0.14
CA LEU A 244 14.41 -13.30 -1.02
C LEU A 244 15.44 -12.21 -0.70
N GLY A 245 15.49 -11.69 0.56
CA GLY A 245 16.55 -10.81 1.04
C GLY A 245 16.42 -9.34 0.61
N CYS A 246 15.23 -8.90 0.19
CA CYS A 246 14.96 -7.51 -0.12
C CYS A 246 14.90 -6.63 1.14
N ASN A 247 15.16 -5.33 1.00
CA ASN A 247 15.13 -4.37 2.08
C ASN A 247 13.75 -3.73 2.20
N LEU A 248 13.09 -3.84 3.37
CA LEU A 248 11.87 -3.09 3.66
C LEU A 248 12.22 -1.63 3.94
N VAL A 249 11.53 -0.72 3.26
CA VAL A 249 11.69 0.73 3.35
C VAL A 249 10.32 1.36 3.58
N SER A 250 10.25 2.40 4.40
CA SER A 250 9.03 3.21 4.52
C SER A 250 8.72 3.87 3.17
N GLY A 251 7.54 3.58 2.62
CA GLY A 251 7.13 4.17 1.35
C GLY A 251 6.95 5.68 1.45
N ALA A 252 6.46 6.18 2.58
CA ALA A 252 6.34 7.61 2.82
C ALA A 252 7.72 8.32 2.85
N GLU A 253 8.73 7.74 3.55
CA GLU A 253 10.09 8.31 3.57
C GLU A 253 10.70 8.30 2.17
N TYR A 254 10.54 7.20 1.43
CA TYR A 254 11.01 7.11 0.05
C TYR A 254 10.34 8.17 -0.84
N PHE A 255 9.02 8.35 -0.72
CA PHE A 255 8.29 9.35 -1.46
C PHE A 255 8.81 10.77 -1.17
N PHE A 256 9.01 11.14 0.10
CA PHE A 256 9.53 12.46 0.46
C PHE A 256 10.93 12.73 -0.10
N ASP A 257 11.83 11.75 0.02
CA ASP A 257 13.19 11.84 -0.52
C ASP A 257 13.17 12.07 -2.05
N LYS A 258 12.32 11.33 -2.77
CA LYS A 258 12.33 11.30 -4.24
C LYS A 258 11.47 12.38 -4.91
N SER A 259 10.39 12.82 -4.27
CA SER A 259 9.51 13.90 -4.78
C SER A 259 10.06 15.31 -4.53
N GLY A 260 11.05 15.44 -3.64
CA GLY A 260 11.56 16.75 -3.19
C GLY A 260 10.54 17.57 -2.38
N LEU A 261 9.41 16.95 -2.00
CA LEU A 261 8.32 17.61 -1.29
C LEU A 261 8.74 18.05 0.12
N GLU A 262 9.62 17.30 0.78
CA GLU A 262 10.07 17.60 2.15
C GLU A 262 10.60 19.02 2.30
N SER A 263 11.36 19.49 1.32
CA SER A 263 11.92 20.87 1.34
C SER A 263 10.87 21.98 1.27
N LYS A 264 9.65 21.65 0.80
CA LYS A 264 8.56 22.61 0.58
C LYS A 264 7.57 22.68 1.73
N ILE A 265 7.45 21.64 2.57
CA ILE A 265 6.43 21.55 3.64
C ILE A 265 6.43 22.80 4.53
N ASN A 266 7.60 23.27 4.96
CA ASN A 266 7.72 24.43 5.85
C ASN A 266 7.60 25.80 5.16
N SER A 267 7.31 25.86 3.86
CA SER A 267 7.11 27.12 3.13
C SER A 267 5.66 27.62 3.16
N PHE A 268 4.76 26.86 3.78
CA PHE A 268 3.34 27.15 3.86
C PHE A 268 2.92 27.57 5.27
N ASP A 269 2.05 28.58 5.34
CA ASP A 269 1.47 29.05 6.61
C ASP A 269 0.37 28.11 7.10
N VAL A 270 -0.35 27.51 6.15
CA VAL A 270 -1.48 26.59 6.38
C VAL A 270 -1.30 25.33 5.55
N SER A 271 -1.45 24.18 6.20
CA SER A 271 -1.46 22.85 5.60
C SER A 271 -2.81 22.18 5.79
N ILE A 272 -3.42 21.72 4.72
CA ILE A 272 -4.67 20.97 4.74
C ILE A 272 -4.32 19.52 4.39
N LEU A 273 -4.54 18.61 5.34
CA LEU A 273 -4.22 17.20 5.21
C LEU A 273 -5.49 16.42 4.91
N CYS A 274 -5.51 15.76 3.74
CA CYS A 274 -6.66 15.01 3.26
C CYS A 274 -6.38 13.50 3.29
N GLU A 275 -7.16 12.74 4.08
CA GLU A 275 -7.04 11.28 4.21
C GLU A 275 -8.42 10.66 4.40
N GLY A 276 -8.64 9.44 3.87
CA GLY A 276 -9.91 8.75 3.98
C GLY A 276 -10.28 8.41 5.43
N LYS A 277 -9.31 7.93 6.21
CA LYS A 277 -9.46 7.69 7.65
C LYS A 277 -8.18 8.07 8.37
N PHE A 278 -8.26 9.07 9.23
CA PHE A 278 -7.17 9.44 10.13
C PHE A 278 -7.33 8.75 11.48
N ASP A 279 -6.40 7.89 11.82
CA ASP A 279 -6.36 7.18 13.09
C ASP A 279 -4.91 7.09 13.62
N LYS A 280 -4.70 6.34 14.69
CA LYS A 280 -3.37 6.14 15.27
C LYS A 280 -2.34 5.65 14.25
N SER A 281 -2.73 4.84 13.27
CA SER A 281 -1.82 4.33 12.24
C SER A 281 -1.33 5.44 11.30
N SER A 282 -2.11 6.51 11.11
CA SER A 282 -1.71 7.68 10.32
C SER A 282 -0.49 8.38 10.89
N LEU A 283 -0.31 8.35 12.23
CA LEU A 283 0.85 8.90 12.93
C LEU A 283 2.04 7.93 13.02
N GLU A 284 1.82 6.65 12.78
CA GLU A 284 2.84 5.60 12.90
C GLU A 284 3.68 5.43 11.62
N GLY A 285 4.06 6.54 10.96
CA GLY A 285 5.00 6.55 9.83
C GLY A 285 4.37 6.65 8.45
N LYS A 286 3.04 6.75 8.33
CA LYS A 286 2.37 7.07 7.06
C LYS A 286 2.64 8.51 6.63
N VAL A 287 2.38 8.78 5.36
CA VAL A 287 2.69 10.07 4.72
C VAL A 287 2.03 11.25 5.41
N MET A 288 0.77 11.16 5.85
CA MET A 288 0.06 12.25 6.53
C MET A 288 0.67 12.60 7.89
N GLY A 289 1.02 11.59 8.70
CA GLY A 289 1.70 11.79 9.98
C GLY A 289 3.07 12.41 9.81
N GLN A 290 3.81 12.04 8.77
CA GLN A 290 5.10 12.66 8.48
C GLN A 290 4.97 14.13 8.08
N ILE A 291 3.97 14.50 7.25
CA ILE A 291 3.68 15.88 6.90
C ILE A 291 3.34 16.67 8.18
N LEU A 292 2.45 16.14 9.00
CA LEU A 292 2.03 16.79 10.24
C LEU A 292 3.21 17.04 11.18
N ASN A 293 4.10 16.08 11.36
CA ASN A 293 5.29 16.19 12.21
C ASN A 293 6.33 17.18 11.67
N LYS A 294 6.43 17.35 10.35
CA LYS A 294 7.39 18.25 9.70
C LYS A 294 6.82 19.67 9.54
N ASN A 295 5.50 19.84 9.51
CA ASN A 295 4.83 21.12 9.31
C ASN A 295 4.95 22.01 10.55
N LYS A 296 5.41 23.25 10.37
CA LYS A 296 5.48 24.28 11.42
C LYS A 296 4.32 25.27 11.38
N GLY A 297 3.51 25.23 10.34
CA GLY A 297 2.33 26.05 10.16
C GLY A 297 1.10 25.47 10.84
N ILE A 298 -0.05 26.09 10.58
CA ILE A 298 -1.35 25.63 11.05
C ILE A 298 -1.80 24.44 10.21
N SER A 299 -2.23 23.35 10.83
CA SER A 299 -2.77 22.16 10.15
C SER A 299 -4.28 22.06 10.33
N TYR A 300 -4.98 21.74 9.24
CA TYR A 300 -6.39 21.34 9.22
C TYR A 300 -6.53 19.90 8.68
N PHE A 301 -7.47 19.15 9.22
CA PHE A 301 -7.87 17.89 8.64
C PHE A 301 -9.11 18.06 7.76
N LEU A 302 -9.07 17.48 6.57
CA LEU A 302 -10.20 17.38 5.63
C LEU A 302 -10.28 15.95 5.11
N GLY A 303 -11.29 15.17 5.51
CA GLY A 303 -11.25 13.76 5.13
C GLY A 303 -12.53 12.99 5.35
N GLY A 304 -12.43 11.67 5.23
CA GLY A 304 -13.56 10.77 5.42
C GLY A 304 -14.00 10.71 6.88
N VAL A 305 -13.17 10.10 7.73
CA VAL A 305 -13.45 9.91 9.16
C VAL A 305 -12.20 10.25 9.98
N TYR A 306 -12.39 10.96 11.07
CA TYR A 306 -11.37 11.21 12.08
C TYR A 306 -11.58 10.33 13.31
N ASP A 307 -10.75 9.34 13.50
CA ASP A 307 -10.81 8.30 14.54
C ASP A 307 -9.55 8.28 15.41
N TYR A 308 -9.19 9.46 15.93
CA TYR A 308 -8.06 9.62 16.83
C TYR A 308 -8.45 10.45 18.06
N GLU A 309 -7.93 10.09 19.25
CA GLU A 309 -8.34 10.67 20.53
C GLU A 309 -7.99 12.16 20.65
N ASP A 310 -6.79 12.54 20.19
CA ASP A 310 -6.32 13.91 20.27
C ASP A 310 -6.76 14.72 19.03
N ARG A 311 -7.77 15.56 19.23
CA ARG A 311 -8.27 16.46 18.19
C ARG A 311 -7.49 17.79 18.11
N GLU A 312 -6.65 18.10 19.11
CA GLU A 312 -5.91 19.36 19.18
C GLU A 312 -4.67 19.39 18.26
N ILE A 313 -4.28 18.23 17.70
CA ILE A 313 -3.22 18.16 16.70
C ILE A 313 -3.56 18.89 15.40
N PHE A 314 -4.86 19.12 15.14
CA PHE A 314 -5.35 19.99 14.07
C PHE A 314 -6.04 21.21 14.64
N LYS A 315 -5.94 22.33 13.92
CA LYS A 315 -6.66 23.56 14.27
C LYS A 315 -8.18 23.36 14.21
N ASP A 316 -8.65 22.58 13.21
CA ASP A 316 -10.04 22.15 13.06
C ASP A 316 -10.11 20.92 12.15
N ILE A 317 -11.25 20.21 12.19
CA ILE A 317 -11.47 18.91 11.56
C ILE A 317 -12.76 18.95 10.75
N PHE A 318 -12.66 18.63 9.45
CA PHE A 318 -13.78 18.66 8.50
C PHE A 318 -13.96 17.26 7.91
N GLU A 319 -15.01 16.56 8.34
CA GLU A 319 -15.29 15.18 7.99
C GLU A 319 -16.44 15.06 6.99
N CYS A 320 -16.29 14.12 6.04
CA CYS A 320 -17.38 13.65 5.18
C CYS A 320 -18.35 12.74 5.94
N GLY A 321 -17.86 12.05 6.97
CA GLY A 321 -18.62 11.08 7.75
C GLY A 321 -19.00 9.83 6.95
N GLU A 322 -19.91 9.01 7.48
CA GLU A 322 -20.36 7.76 6.84
C GLU A 322 -21.01 7.98 5.47
N ALA A 323 -21.67 9.13 5.25
CA ALA A 323 -22.26 9.49 3.97
C ALA A 323 -21.19 9.61 2.86
N GLY A 324 -19.95 9.92 3.21
CA GLY A 324 -18.80 9.95 2.28
C GLY A 324 -18.47 8.61 1.64
N LEU A 325 -18.86 7.49 2.22
CA LEU A 325 -18.71 6.17 1.61
C LEU A 325 -19.69 5.94 0.44
N VAL A 326 -20.82 6.63 0.44
CA VAL A 326 -21.89 6.47 -0.57
C VAL A 326 -21.82 7.58 -1.64
N GLU A 327 -21.61 8.84 -1.20
CA GLU A 327 -21.55 10.02 -2.07
C GLU A 327 -20.24 10.81 -1.86
N PRO A 328 -19.06 10.21 -2.11
CA PRO A 328 -17.77 10.77 -1.68
C PRO A 328 -17.50 12.17 -2.23
N LYS A 329 -17.78 12.43 -3.51
CA LYS A 329 -17.59 13.75 -4.14
C LYS A 329 -18.45 14.83 -3.49
N LYS A 330 -19.73 14.54 -3.27
CA LYS A 330 -20.69 15.48 -2.69
C LYS A 330 -20.30 15.86 -1.26
N GLU A 331 -19.99 14.87 -0.44
CA GLU A 331 -19.65 15.09 0.96
C GLU A 331 -18.28 15.79 1.11
N LEU A 332 -17.31 15.47 0.25
CA LEU A 332 -16.03 16.18 0.22
C LEU A 332 -16.20 17.66 -0.18
N ILE A 333 -17.03 17.96 -1.17
CA ILE A 333 -17.36 19.36 -1.52
C ILE A 333 -18.01 20.07 -0.32
N SER A 334 -18.93 19.40 0.38
CA SER A 334 -19.59 19.97 1.57
C SER A 334 -18.60 20.27 2.68
N ALA A 335 -17.72 19.31 3.02
CA ALA A 335 -16.68 19.48 4.02
C ALA A 335 -15.68 20.59 3.63
N THR A 336 -15.28 20.63 2.36
CA THR A 336 -14.38 21.67 1.84
C THR A 336 -15.00 23.06 1.95
N LYS A 337 -16.30 23.23 1.69
CA LYS A 337 -16.99 24.53 1.87
C LYS A 337 -16.99 24.99 3.33
N LYS A 338 -17.12 24.07 4.29
CA LYS A 338 -17.02 24.39 5.73
C LYS A 338 -15.62 24.88 6.07
N LEU A 339 -14.58 24.18 5.56
CA LEU A 339 -13.18 24.59 5.71
C LEU A 339 -12.95 26.01 5.11
N VAL A 340 -13.47 26.27 3.91
CA VAL A 340 -13.34 27.60 3.25
C VAL A 340 -13.84 28.70 4.16
N ASN A 341 -15.02 28.54 4.78
CA ASN A 341 -15.58 29.54 5.70
C ASN A 341 -14.66 29.78 6.91
N GLN A 342 -13.93 28.77 7.36
CA GLN A 342 -13.04 28.87 8.52
C GLN A 342 -11.71 29.57 8.20
N ILE A 343 -11.15 29.35 7.02
CA ILE A 343 -9.84 29.92 6.64
C ILE A 343 -9.94 31.32 6.03
N THR A 344 -11.16 31.79 5.70
CA THR A 344 -11.42 33.12 5.14
C THR A 344 -11.80 34.17 6.20
N ILE A 345 -11.93 33.78 7.45
CA ILE A 345 -12.14 34.63 8.60
C ILE A 345 -10.78 35.06 9.18
#